data_a5274b396aa5a0a568df1b0940353b9e
#
_entry.id   a5274b396aa5a0a568df1b0940353b9e
#
_cell.length_a   1.000
_cell.length_b   1.000
_cell.length_c   1.000
_cell.angle_alpha   90.00
_cell.angle_beta   90.00
_cell.angle_gamma   90.00
#
_symmetry.space_group_name_H-M   'P 1'
#
loop_
_entity.id
_entity.type
_entity.pdbx_description
1 polymer ?
#
loop_
_entity_poly.entity_id
_entity_poly.type
_entity_poly.pdbx_seq_one_letter_code
_entity_poly.pdbx_strand_id
1 'polypeptide(L)'
;MAITKVMIRAPQAPERLAAARMTGRYLVTIEPDAHREISARLNKVGIKSAPPLPRLATSAKPLADGSHLTLRKVGVALVDPKPEQEDALHRFAAQERAVIALEPERIVRAVEVDRASDYLRGWRDAVDALAGKLLEERRPPAPVPSEAAVPGATWGLAATKVTSTQLSGANIKVAILDTGFDLSHPDFAQRQIVTKNFVGDQQPFHDGVGHGTHCTGTATGPLHPASVQRYGIAFEALIFSGRVLDDTGSGGDFNILQGIDWAIEQGCDIASLSLGAPWVPGDPAFSPAYESAAQHALAAGCLLVVAAGNEANDPRFVGAVGTPGNSPSVLTVAAIDRNLATAPFSNRVQPDAPGVKGPDLAAPGVDVFSSWLVREGRYNTISGTSMATPHVAGIAALFAQANPNTRGQALKDMILNHCMALPNGAARKGEIGRGLVQAPLASQSVSQTDQRRRRRVG
;
A
#
# COMPACT_ATOMS: atom_id res chain seq x y z
N MET A 1 23.67 -17.09 12.81
CA MET A 1 23.15 -16.09 13.77
C MET A 1 21.92 -16.70 14.44
N ALA A 2 21.85 -16.69 15.76
CA ALA A 2 20.67 -17.20 16.46
C ALA A 2 19.50 -16.24 16.21
N ILE A 3 18.44 -16.72 15.58
CA ILE A 3 17.20 -15.94 15.36
C ILE A 3 16.56 -15.76 16.75
N THR A 4 16.55 -14.52 17.24
CA THR A 4 15.85 -14.18 18.47
C THR A 4 14.34 -14.27 18.20
N LYS A 5 13.67 -15.24 18.85
CA LYS A 5 12.21 -15.40 18.75
C LYS A 5 11.50 -14.14 19.23
N VAL A 6 10.62 -13.59 18.42
CA VAL A 6 9.81 -12.43 18.76
C VAL A 6 8.44 -12.90 19.24
N MET A 7 8.22 -12.82 20.55
CA MET A 7 6.91 -13.00 21.16
C MET A 7 6.31 -11.62 21.38
N ILE A 8 5.41 -11.21 20.50
CA ILE A 8 4.74 -9.91 20.61
C ILE A 8 3.54 -10.07 21.55
N ARG A 9 3.65 -9.47 22.74
CA ARG A 9 2.49 -9.28 23.61
C ARG A 9 1.65 -8.12 23.10
N ALA A 10 0.32 -8.16 23.35
CA ALA A 10 -0.53 -7.01 23.05
C ALA A 10 0.06 -5.73 23.68
N PRO A 11 0.08 -4.60 22.96
CA PRO A 11 0.67 -3.37 23.44
C PRO A 11 -0.01 -2.90 24.72
N GLN A 12 0.77 -2.35 25.66
CA GLN A 12 0.27 -1.71 26.89
C GLN A 12 -0.28 -0.29 26.63
N ALA A 13 -0.94 -0.08 25.50
CA ALA A 13 -1.71 1.13 25.26
C ALA A 13 -2.88 1.22 26.26
N PRO A 14 -3.48 2.39 26.51
CA PRO A 14 -4.71 2.47 27.31
C PRO A 14 -5.66 1.37 26.85
N GLU A 15 -6.03 0.44 27.72
CA GLU A 15 -6.68 -0.85 27.42
C GLU A 15 -7.84 -0.75 26.41
N ARG A 16 -8.58 0.36 26.43
CA ARG A 16 -9.68 0.61 25.48
C ARG A 16 -9.26 0.87 24.04
N LEU A 17 -8.10 1.50 23.79
CA LEU A 17 -7.57 1.73 22.45
C LEU A 17 -6.92 0.45 21.89
N ALA A 18 -6.26 -0.34 22.72
CA ALA A 18 -5.66 -1.61 22.33
C ALA A 18 -6.71 -2.65 21.95
N ALA A 19 -7.76 -2.81 22.77
CA ALA A 19 -8.85 -3.77 22.54
C ALA A 19 -9.65 -3.46 21.26
N ALA A 20 -9.88 -2.17 20.95
CA ALA A 20 -10.61 -1.76 19.74
C ALA A 20 -9.83 -1.98 18.42
N ARG A 21 -8.56 -2.43 18.49
CA ARG A 21 -7.67 -2.63 17.33
C ARG A 21 -7.37 -4.10 17.01
N MET A 22 -7.82 -5.02 17.84
CA MET A 22 -7.52 -6.45 17.72
C MET A 22 -8.76 -7.27 17.41
N THR A 23 -8.58 -8.35 16.65
CA THR A 23 -9.68 -9.27 16.29
C THR A 23 -9.87 -10.38 17.30
N GLY A 24 -8.92 -10.62 18.19
CA GLY A 24 -8.87 -11.78 19.09
C GLY A 24 -8.16 -13.00 18.48
N ARG A 25 -7.78 -12.94 17.21
CA ARG A 25 -7.04 -14.00 16.51
C ARG A 25 -5.54 -13.73 16.51
N TYR A 26 -4.75 -14.70 16.06
CA TYR A 26 -3.30 -14.62 16.05
C TYR A 26 -2.72 -14.97 14.67
N LEU A 27 -1.65 -14.28 14.32
CA LEU A 27 -0.81 -14.57 13.16
C LEU A 27 0.42 -15.35 13.64
N VAL A 28 0.67 -16.50 13.03
CA VAL A 28 1.87 -17.31 13.25
C VAL A 28 2.75 -17.20 12.02
N THR A 29 3.89 -16.53 12.14
CA THR A 29 4.90 -16.46 11.07
C THR A 29 5.76 -17.72 11.13
N ILE A 30 5.94 -18.36 9.97
CA ILE A 30 6.50 -19.71 9.85
C ILE A 30 7.75 -19.66 8.98
N GLU A 31 8.79 -20.41 9.38
CA GLU A 31 9.99 -20.63 8.55
C GLU A 31 9.61 -21.17 7.16
N PRO A 32 10.38 -20.80 6.10
CA PRO A 32 10.18 -21.36 4.77
C PRO A 32 10.13 -22.90 4.81
N ASP A 33 9.20 -23.48 4.04
CA ASP A 33 8.98 -24.93 3.90
C ASP A 33 8.46 -25.69 5.14
N ALA A 34 8.31 -25.06 6.32
CA ALA A 34 7.82 -25.69 7.54
C ALA A 34 6.27 -25.77 7.66
N HIS A 35 5.52 -25.28 6.67
CA HIS A 35 4.05 -25.14 6.74
C HIS A 35 3.31 -26.44 7.08
N ARG A 36 3.72 -27.59 6.47
CA ARG A 36 3.08 -28.90 6.72
C ARG A 36 3.33 -29.37 8.13
N GLU A 37 4.55 -29.18 8.64
CA GLU A 37 4.95 -29.57 9.99
C GLU A 37 4.18 -28.73 11.02
N ILE A 38 4.16 -27.42 10.88
CA ILE A 38 3.46 -26.50 11.78
C ILE A 38 1.97 -26.79 11.78
N SER A 39 1.33 -26.98 10.60
CA SER A 39 -0.09 -27.35 10.51
C SER A 39 -0.39 -28.67 11.24
N ALA A 40 0.46 -29.71 11.07
CA ALA A 40 0.30 -30.97 11.76
C ALA A 40 0.45 -30.85 13.28
N ARG A 41 1.36 -29.96 13.75
CA ARG A 41 1.58 -29.73 15.18
C ARG A 41 0.49 -28.88 15.82
N LEU A 42 -0.06 -27.87 15.13
CA LEU A 42 -1.23 -27.11 15.57
C LEU A 42 -2.44 -28.05 15.76
N ASN A 43 -2.64 -29.02 14.84
CA ASN A 43 -3.67 -30.04 14.99
C ASN A 43 -3.48 -30.88 16.26
N LYS A 44 -2.25 -31.17 16.67
CA LYS A 44 -1.97 -31.95 17.90
C LYS A 44 -2.30 -31.18 19.19
N VAL A 45 -2.20 -29.84 19.16
CA VAL A 45 -2.62 -28.99 20.29
C VAL A 45 -4.10 -28.60 20.23
N GLY A 46 -4.86 -29.26 19.35
CA GLY A 46 -6.32 -29.13 19.27
C GLY A 46 -6.82 -28.03 18.34
N ILE A 47 -5.93 -27.30 17.66
CA ILE A 47 -6.28 -26.25 16.70
C ILE A 47 -6.32 -26.86 15.31
N LYS A 48 -7.52 -27.09 14.77
CA LYS A 48 -7.74 -27.87 13.56
C LYS A 48 -7.45 -27.09 12.28
N SER A 49 -6.90 -27.77 11.26
CA SER A 49 -6.74 -27.15 9.93
C SER A 49 -8.11 -26.87 9.31
N ALA A 50 -8.32 -25.63 8.90
CA ALA A 50 -9.44 -25.28 8.05
C ALA A 50 -9.22 -25.84 6.61
N PRO A 51 -10.28 -26.18 5.86
CA PRO A 51 -10.14 -26.57 4.48
C PRO A 51 -9.53 -25.40 3.66
N PRO A 52 -8.64 -25.70 2.70
CA PRO A 52 -8.08 -24.65 1.83
C PRO A 52 -9.21 -23.95 1.07
N LEU A 53 -9.06 -22.63 0.91
CA LEU A 53 -9.99 -21.85 0.09
C LEU A 53 -9.95 -22.39 -1.35
N PRO A 54 -11.11 -22.67 -1.98
CA PRO A 54 -11.13 -23.07 -3.38
C PRO A 54 -10.50 -21.99 -4.26
N ARG A 55 -9.67 -22.40 -5.22
CA ARG A 55 -9.00 -21.46 -6.16
C ARG A 55 -9.97 -20.53 -6.90
N LEU A 56 -11.17 -21.03 -7.16
CA LEU A 56 -12.24 -20.33 -7.89
C LEU A 56 -13.30 -19.70 -6.96
N ALA A 57 -13.14 -19.77 -5.63
CA ALA A 57 -14.09 -19.11 -4.73
C ALA A 57 -13.95 -17.60 -4.87
N THR A 58 -15.06 -16.94 -5.14
CA THR A 58 -15.13 -15.46 -5.26
C THR A 58 -15.12 -14.77 -3.90
N SER A 59 -15.34 -15.49 -2.81
CA SER A 59 -15.30 -14.97 -1.43
C SER A 59 -14.63 -15.94 -0.46
N ALA A 60 -13.95 -15.39 0.56
CA ALA A 60 -13.40 -16.15 1.68
C ALA A 60 -14.50 -16.45 2.71
N LYS A 61 -14.46 -17.65 3.31
CA LYS A 61 -15.31 -17.97 4.47
C LYS A 61 -14.59 -17.54 5.75
N PRO A 62 -15.33 -17.07 6.77
CA PRO A 62 -14.77 -16.85 8.10
C PRO A 62 -14.08 -18.11 8.62
N LEU A 63 -12.96 -17.94 9.33
CA LEU A 63 -12.30 -19.04 10.02
C LEU A 63 -13.15 -19.44 11.23
N ALA A 64 -13.29 -20.75 11.48
CA ALA A 64 -14.05 -21.25 12.63
C ALA A 64 -13.18 -21.23 13.90
N ASP A 65 -13.79 -20.98 15.06
CA ASP A 65 -13.13 -21.03 16.36
C ASP A 65 -12.41 -22.37 16.59
N GLY A 66 -11.20 -22.30 17.11
CA GLY A 66 -10.34 -23.47 17.33
C GLY A 66 -9.74 -24.02 16.04
N SER A 67 -9.64 -23.21 14.99
CA SER A 67 -9.05 -23.63 13.72
C SER A 67 -7.89 -22.72 13.26
N HIS A 68 -7.16 -23.18 12.24
CA HIS A 68 -6.12 -22.40 11.57
C HIS A 68 -6.18 -22.53 10.05
N LEU A 69 -5.71 -21.51 9.35
CA LEU A 69 -5.53 -21.48 7.90
C LEU A 69 -4.15 -20.95 7.54
N THR A 70 -3.40 -21.71 6.73
CA THR A 70 -2.02 -21.36 6.36
C THR A 70 -1.95 -20.77 4.95
N LEU A 71 -1.36 -19.59 4.83
CA LEU A 71 -1.02 -18.92 3.59
C LEU A 71 0.43 -19.26 3.21
N ARG A 72 0.59 -20.11 2.19
CA ARG A 72 1.88 -20.71 1.87
C ARG A 72 2.82 -19.78 1.13
N LYS A 73 2.28 -18.84 0.34
CA LYS A 73 3.08 -17.91 -0.47
C LYS A 73 3.65 -16.77 0.36
N VAL A 74 3.09 -16.50 1.54
CA VAL A 74 3.54 -15.42 2.43
C VAL A 74 4.14 -15.92 3.75
N GLY A 75 4.11 -17.23 4.01
CA GLY A 75 4.74 -17.81 5.20
C GLY A 75 4.00 -17.54 6.52
N VAL A 76 2.66 -17.38 6.49
CA VAL A 76 1.86 -17.02 7.67
C VAL A 76 0.65 -17.93 7.82
N ALA A 77 0.32 -18.31 9.07
CA ALA A 77 -0.95 -18.92 9.41
C ALA A 77 -1.77 -18.00 10.30
N LEU A 78 -3.07 -17.88 9.98
CA LEU A 78 -4.06 -17.35 10.91
C LEU A 78 -4.50 -18.47 11.85
N VAL A 79 -4.55 -18.18 13.13
CA VAL A 79 -5.04 -19.07 14.17
C VAL A 79 -6.16 -18.35 14.94
N ASP A 80 -7.31 -19.00 15.02
CA ASP A 80 -8.46 -18.56 15.81
C ASP A 80 -8.63 -19.51 17.00
N PRO A 81 -7.89 -19.29 18.12
CA PRO A 81 -7.94 -20.20 19.25
C PRO A 81 -9.21 -19.97 20.06
N LYS A 82 -9.78 -21.04 20.61
CA LYS A 82 -10.74 -20.91 21.70
C LYS A 82 -10.02 -20.38 22.96
N PRO A 83 -10.73 -19.74 23.90
CA PRO A 83 -10.09 -19.21 25.12
C PRO A 83 -9.24 -20.24 25.86
N GLU A 84 -9.69 -21.51 25.97
CA GLU A 84 -8.96 -22.60 26.60
C GLU A 84 -7.71 -23.07 25.84
N GLN A 85 -7.54 -22.64 24.58
CA GLN A 85 -6.40 -23.02 23.72
C GLN A 85 -5.31 -21.94 23.66
N GLU A 86 -5.56 -20.70 24.12
CA GLU A 86 -4.59 -19.60 24.02
C GLU A 86 -3.25 -19.91 24.69
N ASP A 87 -3.28 -20.40 25.94
CA ASP A 87 -2.06 -20.79 26.64
C ASP A 87 -1.30 -21.91 25.93
N ALA A 88 -2.02 -22.85 25.31
CA ALA A 88 -1.40 -23.93 24.53
C ALA A 88 -0.74 -23.38 23.26
N LEU A 89 -1.39 -22.42 22.58
CA LEU A 89 -0.86 -21.72 21.41
C LEU A 89 0.43 -20.94 21.77
N HIS A 90 0.42 -20.19 22.86
CA HIS A 90 1.61 -19.45 23.32
C HIS A 90 2.78 -20.37 23.68
N ARG A 91 2.53 -21.49 24.40
CA ARG A 91 3.56 -22.49 24.68
C ARG A 91 4.08 -23.14 23.40
N PHE A 92 3.18 -23.50 22.49
CA PHE A 92 3.55 -24.05 21.18
C PHE A 92 4.47 -23.10 20.42
N ALA A 93 4.09 -21.83 20.28
CA ALA A 93 4.89 -20.83 19.56
C ALA A 93 6.26 -20.60 20.22
N ALA A 94 6.32 -20.64 21.57
CA ALA A 94 7.59 -20.49 22.29
C ALA A 94 8.57 -21.67 22.09
N GLN A 95 8.05 -22.89 21.97
CA GLN A 95 8.84 -24.13 21.89
C GLN A 95 9.19 -24.55 20.46
N GLU A 96 8.33 -24.17 19.49
CA GLU A 96 8.47 -24.61 18.11
C GLU A 96 9.54 -23.78 17.38
N ARG A 97 10.58 -24.46 16.88
CA ARG A 97 11.70 -23.77 16.20
C ARG A 97 11.29 -23.13 14.89
N ALA A 98 10.37 -23.75 14.18
CA ALA A 98 9.91 -23.27 12.88
C ALA A 98 8.88 -22.13 12.98
N VAL A 99 8.50 -21.70 14.19
CA VAL A 99 7.71 -20.48 14.42
C VAL A 99 8.67 -19.32 14.65
N ILE A 100 8.65 -18.35 13.73
CA ILE A 100 9.46 -17.12 13.80
C ILE A 100 8.82 -16.14 14.78
N ALA A 101 7.49 -15.96 14.69
CA ALA A 101 6.75 -15.04 15.52
C ALA A 101 5.31 -15.50 15.75
N LEU A 102 4.73 -15.08 16.88
CA LEU A 102 3.31 -15.10 17.19
C LEU A 102 2.90 -13.66 17.51
N GLU A 103 1.96 -13.12 16.79
CA GLU A 103 1.46 -11.75 16.99
C GLU A 103 -0.07 -11.73 16.93
N PRO A 104 -0.75 -10.87 17.73
CA PRO A 104 -2.19 -10.71 17.64
C PRO A 104 -2.56 -10.08 16.29
N GLU A 105 -3.66 -10.52 15.70
CA GLU A 105 -4.21 -9.93 14.47
C GLU A 105 -4.85 -8.57 14.75
N ARG A 106 -4.48 -7.56 13.97
CA ARG A 106 -4.97 -6.19 14.07
C ARG A 106 -6.10 -5.93 13.07
N ILE A 107 -6.89 -4.91 13.37
CA ILE A 107 -7.81 -4.29 12.43
C ILE A 107 -7.05 -3.20 11.68
N VAL A 108 -7.02 -3.33 10.37
CA VAL A 108 -6.39 -2.41 9.42
C VAL A 108 -7.48 -1.63 8.71
N ARG A 109 -7.22 -0.40 8.30
CA ARG A 109 -8.20 0.48 7.64
C ARG A 109 -7.65 1.11 6.38
N ALA A 110 -8.55 1.49 5.48
CA ALA A 110 -8.23 2.42 4.41
C ALA A 110 -7.68 3.72 5.02
N VAL A 111 -6.55 4.20 4.50
CA VAL A 111 -5.87 5.37 5.07
C VAL A 111 -6.39 6.63 4.38
N GLU A 112 -7.62 7.02 4.74
CA GLU A 112 -8.23 8.29 4.31
C GLU A 112 -8.04 9.38 5.37
N VAL A 113 -8.00 10.65 4.91
CA VAL A 113 -8.13 11.80 5.80
C VAL A 113 -9.61 12.02 6.04
N ASP A 114 -10.04 11.95 7.31
CA ASP A 114 -11.44 12.10 7.71
C ASP A 114 -12.01 13.47 7.25
N ARG A 115 -13.08 13.46 6.44
CA ARG A 115 -13.74 14.66 5.90
C ARG A 115 -14.18 15.65 7.00
N ALA A 116 -14.55 15.17 8.19
CA ALA A 116 -14.91 16.05 9.31
C ALA A 116 -13.70 16.82 9.84
N SER A 117 -12.52 16.16 9.90
CA SER A 117 -11.26 16.81 10.26
C SER A 117 -10.74 17.70 9.13
N ASP A 118 -11.08 17.45 7.87
CA ASP A 118 -10.75 18.30 6.72
C ASP A 118 -11.57 19.58 6.70
N TYR A 119 -12.86 19.53 7.08
CA TYR A 119 -13.69 20.72 7.24
C TYR A 119 -13.13 21.65 8.33
N LEU A 120 -12.77 21.11 9.49
CA LEU A 120 -12.15 21.86 10.57
C LEU A 120 -10.76 22.38 10.23
N ARG A 121 -9.97 21.64 9.43
CA ARG A 121 -8.68 22.09 8.88
C ARG A 121 -8.86 23.18 7.84
N GLY A 122 -9.77 23.01 6.89
CA GLY A 122 -10.09 24.05 5.91
C GLY A 122 -10.53 25.34 6.57
N TRP A 123 -11.26 25.25 7.67
CA TRP A 123 -11.64 26.43 8.49
C TRP A 123 -10.42 27.04 9.20
N ARG A 124 -9.52 26.23 9.77
CA ARG A 124 -8.28 26.69 10.38
C ARG A 124 -7.34 27.31 9.33
N ASP A 125 -7.16 26.65 8.19
CA ASP A 125 -6.29 27.14 7.12
C ASP A 125 -6.84 28.45 6.53
N ALA A 126 -8.16 28.61 6.46
CA ALA A 126 -8.81 29.86 6.09
C ALA A 126 -8.57 30.98 7.13
N VAL A 127 -8.62 30.65 8.42
CA VAL A 127 -8.29 31.58 9.52
C VAL A 127 -6.81 31.94 9.51
N ASP A 128 -5.93 30.95 9.30
CA ASP A 128 -4.47 31.18 9.24
C ASP A 128 -4.09 31.98 7.99
N ALA A 129 -4.75 31.76 6.85
CA ALA A 129 -4.57 32.57 5.63
C ALA A 129 -5.09 34.00 5.81
N LEU A 130 -6.20 34.17 6.56
CA LEU A 130 -6.74 35.48 6.90
C LEU A 130 -5.82 36.21 7.91
N ALA A 131 -5.33 35.51 8.92
CA ALA A 131 -4.35 36.01 9.88
C ALA A 131 -3.03 36.36 9.18
N GLY A 132 -2.55 35.54 8.26
CA GLY A 132 -1.38 35.80 7.43
C GLY A 132 -1.53 37.06 6.58
N LYS A 133 -2.70 37.29 5.97
CA LYS A 133 -3.01 38.53 5.23
C LYS A 133 -3.09 39.76 6.13
N LEU A 134 -3.53 39.60 7.36
CA LEU A 134 -3.60 40.68 8.34
C LEU A 134 -2.27 40.99 9.03
N LEU A 135 -1.32 40.03 8.99
CA LEU A 135 0.01 40.11 9.58
C LEU A 135 1.13 40.33 8.52
N GLU A 136 0.79 40.84 7.34
CA GLU A 136 1.69 41.01 6.20
C GLU A 136 2.98 41.75 6.58
N GLU A 137 4.00 41.00 7.00
CA GLU A 137 5.40 41.42 6.91
C GLU A 137 6.40 40.26 6.92
N ARG A 138 6.14 39.14 6.25
CA ARG A 138 7.19 38.20 5.83
C ARG A 138 6.82 37.52 4.52
N ARG A 139 7.45 38.05 3.45
CA ARG A 139 7.39 37.46 2.10
C ARG A 139 7.89 36.01 2.16
N PRO A 140 7.04 34.98 1.83
CA PRO A 140 7.55 33.63 1.65
C PRO A 140 8.50 33.58 0.45
N PRO A 141 9.47 32.64 0.41
CA PRO A 141 10.30 32.44 -0.77
C PRO A 141 9.37 32.20 -1.98
N ALA A 142 9.79 32.79 -3.13
CA ALA A 142 9.02 32.66 -4.35
C ALA A 142 8.67 31.19 -4.64
N PRO A 143 7.43 30.87 -5.05
CA PRO A 143 7.07 29.50 -5.40
C PRO A 143 8.03 29.04 -6.50
N VAL A 144 8.60 27.84 -6.31
CA VAL A 144 9.31 27.14 -7.38
C VAL A 144 8.29 27.01 -8.52
N PRO A 145 8.62 27.35 -9.78
CA PRO A 145 7.67 27.27 -10.87
C PRO A 145 7.12 25.84 -10.93
N SER A 146 5.85 25.64 -10.59
CA SER A 146 5.12 24.43 -10.91
C SER A 146 5.19 24.33 -12.42
N GLU A 147 5.76 23.25 -12.96
CA GLU A 147 5.66 22.99 -14.39
C GLU A 147 4.20 23.17 -14.79
N ALA A 148 3.97 24.02 -15.80
CA ALA A 148 2.64 24.45 -16.22
C ALA A 148 1.73 23.21 -16.34
N ALA A 149 0.54 23.30 -15.72
CA ALA A 149 -0.46 22.22 -15.80
C ALA A 149 -0.60 21.78 -17.26
N VAL A 150 -0.25 20.53 -17.54
CA VAL A 150 -0.44 19.97 -18.89
C VAL A 150 -1.93 19.96 -19.14
N PRO A 151 -2.45 20.70 -20.14
CA PRO A 151 -3.88 20.71 -20.42
C PRO A 151 -4.38 19.28 -20.59
N GLY A 152 -5.44 18.91 -19.85
CA GLY A 152 -6.07 17.60 -19.96
C GLY A 152 -5.48 16.49 -19.05
N ALA A 153 -4.58 16.78 -18.13
CA ALA A 153 -4.09 15.81 -17.13
C ALA A 153 -4.10 16.40 -15.70
N THR A 154 -4.21 15.52 -14.69
CA THR A 154 -4.12 15.92 -13.28
C THR A 154 -2.70 16.39 -12.93
N TRP A 155 -2.60 17.24 -11.88
CA TRP A 155 -1.32 17.78 -11.43
C TRP A 155 -0.30 16.69 -11.05
N GLY A 156 -0.78 15.60 -10.47
CA GLY A 156 0.07 14.47 -10.05
C GLY A 156 0.77 13.79 -11.22
N LEU A 157 0.08 13.64 -12.35
CA LEU A 157 0.65 13.07 -13.57
C LEU A 157 1.73 13.97 -14.18
N ALA A 158 1.50 15.29 -14.12
CA ALA A 158 2.48 16.28 -14.58
C ALA A 158 3.72 16.30 -13.69
N ALA A 159 3.54 16.41 -12.36
CA ALA A 159 4.63 16.44 -11.38
C ALA A 159 5.52 15.19 -11.42
N THR A 160 4.94 14.04 -11.70
CA THR A 160 5.65 12.75 -11.81
C THR A 160 6.12 12.42 -13.23
N LYS A 161 5.99 13.34 -14.20
CA LYS A 161 6.36 13.20 -15.62
C LYS A 161 5.67 12.05 -16.36
N VAL A 162 4.54 11.55 -15.83
CA VAL A 162 3.74 10.52 -16.51
C VAL A 162 3.22 11.01 -17.86
N THR A 163 2.95 12.32 -17.99
CA THR A 163 2.52 12.93 -19.25
C THR A 163 3.61 12.99 -20.32
N SER A 164 4.87 12.78 -19.95
CA SER A 164 6.03 12.85 -20.84
C SER A 164 6.55 11.48 -21.31
N THR A 165 5.96 10.39 -20.80
CA THR A 165 6.36 9.03 -21.20
C THR A 165 5.41 8.44 -22.25
N GLN A 166 5.94 7.54 -23.11
CA GLN A 166 5.16 6.73 -24.05
C GLN A 166 4.77 5.37 -23.47
N LEU A 167 5.18 5.07 -22.25
CA LEU A 167 4.90 3.81 -21.58
C LEU A 167 3.46 3.80 -21.06
N SER A 168 2.83 2.63 -21.07
CA SER A 168 1.41 2.42 -20.76
C SER A 168 1.16 1.39 -19.65
N GLY A 169 2.22 0.68 -19.20
CA GLY A 169 2.09 -0.46 -18.31
C GLY A 169 1.63 -1.75 -19.00
N ALA A 170 1.66 -1.81 -20.34
CA ALA A 170 1.19 -2.96 -21.10
C ALA A 170 1.85 -4.27 -20.63
N ASN A 171 1.02 -5.33 -20.47
CA ASN A 171 1.37 -6.66 -20.00
C ASN A 171 1.89 -6.73 -18.54
N ILE A 172 1.84 -5.65 -17.78
CA ILE A 172 2.23 -5.65 -16.38
C ILE A 172 0.97 -5.86 -15.52
N LYS A 173 1.05 -6.82 -14.59
CA LYS A 173 -0.04 -7.14 -13.66
C LYS A 173 0.06 -6.29 -12.41
N VAL A 174 -0.96 -5.47 -12.16
CA VAL A 174 -1.08 -4.61 -10.98
C VAL A 174 -2.24 -5.06 -10.12
N ALA A 175 -1.95 -5.51 -8.90
CA ALA A 175 -2.97 -5.79 -7.91
C ALA A 175 -3.26 -4.53 -7.07
N ILE A 176 -4.54 -4.21 -6.86
CA ILE A 176 -5.01 -3.19 -5.92
C ILE A 176 -5.74 -3.93 -4.80
N LEU A 177 -5.17 -3.94 -3.61
CA LEU A 177 -5.72 -4.63 -2.43
C LEU A 177 -6.35 -3.57 -1.52
N ASP A 178 -7.70 -3.46 -1.59
CA ASP A 178 -8.42 -2.32 -1.04
C ASP A 178 -9.89 -2.67 -0.72
N THR A 179 -10.80 -1.69 -0.75
CA THR A 179 -12.26 -1.85 -0.52
C THR A 179 -13.00 -2.53 -1.69
N GLY A 180 -12.32 -2.83 -2.77
CA GLY A 180 -12.89 -3.39 -4.00
C GLY A 180 -12.79 -2.44 -5.19
N PHE A 181 -13.70 -2.59 -6.16
CA PHE A 181 -13.80 -1.76 -7.35
C PHE A 181 -15.24 -1.72 -7.87
N ASP A 182 -15.72 -0.55 -8.31
CA ASP A 182 -17.03 -0.42 -8.99
C ASP A 182 -16.92 -0.86 -10.45
N LEU A 183 -17.28 -2.13 -10.70
CA LEU A 183 -17.21 -2.74 -12.04
C LEU A 183 -18.14 -2.07 -13.07
N SER A 184 -19.07 -1.23 -12.63
CA SER A 184 -19.96 -0.48 -13.51
C SER A 184 -19.35 0.84 -14.03
N HIS A 185 -18.13 1.20 -13.57
CA HIS A 185 -17.50 2.46 -13.92
C HIS A 185 -17.19 2.54 -15.43
N PRO A 186 -17.73 3.54 -16.17
CA PRO A 186 -17.70 3.59 -17.63
C PRO A 186 -16.29 3.68 -18.21
N ASP A 187 -15.35 4.31 -17.50
CA ASP A 187 -13.95 4.41 -17.93
C ASP A 187 -13.22 3.05 -17.99
N PHE A 188 -13.80 2.01 -17.38
CA PHE A 188 -13.25 0.66 -17.35
C PHE A 188 -14.08 -0.38 -18.09
N ALA A 189 -15.15 0.06 -18.80
CA ALA A 189 -16.08 -0.84 -19.49
C ALA A 189 -15.40 -1.77 -20.51
N GLN A 190 -14.26 -1.38 -21.07
CA GLN A 190 -13.46 -2.17 -22.02
C GLN A 190 -12.28 -2.92 -21.39
N ARG A 191 -12.15 -2.85 -20.05
CA ARG A 191 -11.02 -3.45 -19.33
C ARG A 191 -11.46 -4.76 -18.67
N GLN A 192 -10.63 -5.78 -18.81
CA GLN A 192 -10.76 -6.99 -18.00
C GLN A 192 -10.14 -6.76 -16.62
N ILE A 193 -10.94 -6.97 -15.58
CA ILE A 193 -10.52 -6.85 -14.19
C ILE A 193 -10.70 -8.21 -13.52
N VAL A 194 -9.60 -8.79 -13.05
CA VAL A 194 -9.64 -10.02 -12.25
C VAL A 194 -9.94 -9.63 -10.82
N THR A 195 -11.02 -10.17 -10.25
CA THR A 195 -11.52 -9.77 -8.93
C THR A 195 -11.50 -10.91 -7.93
N LYS A 196 -11.28 -10.61 -6.65
CA LYS A 196 -11.48 -11.56 -5.56
C LYS A 196 -11.86 -10.85 -4.26
N ASN A 197 -12.87 -11.41 -3.55
CA ASN A 197 -13.31 -10.91 -2.25
C ASN A 197 -12.68 -11.75 -1.13
N PHE A 198 -11.96 -11.11 -0.22
CA PHE A 198 -11.34 -11.71 0.97
C PHE A 198 -12.05 -11.34 2.26
N VAL A 199 -13.04 -10.43 2.19
CA VAL A 199 -13.91 -10.10 3.31
C VAL A 199 -14.94 -11.20 3.48
N GLY A 200 -15.08 -11.75 4.68
CA GLY A 200 -15.93 -12.93 4.95
C GLY A 200 -17.44 -12.65 4.97
N ASP A 201 -17.90 -11.51 4.41
CA ASP A 201 -19.29 -11.07 4.41
C ASP A 201 -20.20 -11.76 3.39
N GLN A 202 -19.66 -12.67 2.58
CA GLN A 202 -20.35 -13.41 1.51
C GLN A 202 -21.04 -12.53 0.46
N GLN A 203 -20.74 -11.23 0.42
CA GLN A 203 -21.26 -10.34 -0.60
C GLN A 203 -20.57 -10.58 -1.95
N PRO A 204 -21.25 -10.33 -3.08
CA PRO A 204 -20.59 -10.25 -4.38
C PRO A 204 -19.47 -9.23 -4.35
N PHE A 205 -18.47 -9.42 -5.23
CA PHE A 205 -17.40 -8.43 -5.36
C PHE A 205 -17.96 -7.07 -5.76
N HIS A 206 -17.67 -6.04 -5.00
CA HIS A 206 -18.09 -4.65 -5.20
C HIS A 206 -17.14 -3.71 -4.45
N ASP A 207 -17.37 -2.41 -4.56
CA ASP A 207 -16.80 -1.37 -3.71
C ASP A 207 -17.94 -0.62 -3.01
N GLY A 208 -18.04 -0.76 -1.70
CA GLY A 208 -19.03 -0.06 -0.87
C GLY A 208 -18.61 1.33 -0.42
N VAL A 209 -17.31 1.65 -0.51
CA VAL A 209 -16.69 2.87 0.02
C VAL A 209 -16.28 3.86 -1.08
N GLY A 210 -15.71 3.36 -2.19
CA GLY A 210 -15.16 4.15 -3.30
C GLY A 210 -13.65 4.32 -3.26
N HIS A 211 -13.02 4.02 -2.13
CA HIS A 211 -11.58 4.18 -1.95
C HIS A 211 -10.78 3.27 -2.90
N GLY A 212 -11.12 1.99 -3.01
CA GLY A 212 -10.48 1.05 -3.93
C GLY A 212 -10.69 1.42 -5.40
N THR A 213 -11.87 1.94 -5.75
CA THR A 213 -12.16 2.48 -7.09
C THR A 213 -11.26 3.67 -7.40
N HIS A 214 -11.03 4.57 -6.43
CA HIS A 214 -10.14 5.72 -6.59
C HIS A 214 -8.68 5.29 -6.76
N CYS A 215 -8.19 4.37 -5.94
CA CYS A 215 -6.84 3.84 -6.02
C CYS A 215 -6.58 3.10 -7.35
N THR A 216 -7.56 2.29 -7.80
CA THR A 216 -7.49 1.61 -9.12
C THR A 216 -7.42 2.62 -10.26
N GLY A 217 -8.25 3.68 -10.21
CA GLY A 217 -8.25 4.73 -11.20
C GLY A 217 -6.92 5.46 -11.29
N THR A 218 -6.36 5.87 -10.17
CA THR A 218 -5.07 6.55 -10.12
C THR A 218 -3.95 5.69 -10.71
N ALA A 219 -3.89 4.40 -10.36
CA ALA A 219 -2.86 3.51 -10.86
C ALA A 219 -3.04 3.14 -12.34
N THR A 220 -4.29 2.87 -12.80
CA THR A 220 -4.55 2.15 -14.06
C THR A 220 -5.67 2.75 -14.92
N GLY A 221 -6.20 3.92 -14.56
CA GLY A 221 -7.25 4.61 -15.30
C GLY A 221 -6.86 4.88 -16.76
N PRO A 222 -7.85 5.07 -17.67
CA PRO A 222 -7.61 5.14 -19.10
C PRO A 222 -6.81 6.39 -19.50
N LEU A 223 -6.16 6.31 -20.67
CA LEU A 223 -5.46 7.43 -21.27
C LEU A 223 -6.44 8.58 -21.63
N HIS A 224 -7.65 8.22 -22.08
CA HIS A 224 -8.71 9.14 -22.48
C HIS A 224 -10.00 8.82 -21.72
N PRO A 225 -10.19 9.35 -20.50
CA PRO A 225 -11.46 9.24 -19.79
C PRO A 225 -12.59 9.93 -20.57
N ALA A 226 -13.84 9.45 -20.42
CA ALA A 226 -14.96 9.83 -21.28
C ALA A 226 -15.34 11.33 -21.27
N SER A 227 -15.08 12.06 -20.18
CA SER A 227 -15.52 13.46 -20.04
C SER A 227 -14.69 14.31 -19.09
N VAL A 228 -13.51 13.85 -18.70
CA VAL A 228 -12.65 14.49 -17.71
C VAL A 228 -11.19 14.48 -18.12
N GLN A 229 -10.35 15.21 -17.40
CA GLN A 229 -8.89 15.16 -17.55
C GLN A 229 -8.34 13.76 -17.25
N ARG A 230 -7.23 13.39 -17.89
CA ARG A 230 -6.50 12.15 -17.61
C ARG A 230 -6.05 12.11 -16.15
N TYR A 231 -6.36 11.01 -15.45
CA TYR A 231 -5.99 10.78 -14.05
C TYR A 231 -5.21 9.47 -13.86
N GLY A 232 -5.30 8.53 -14.81
CA GLY A 232 -4.66 7.22 -14.75
C GLY A 232 -3.23 7.20 -15.29
N ILE A 233 -2.41 6.33 -14.74
CA ILE A 233 -0.97 6.23 -15.05
C ILE A 233 -0.70 5.09 -16.02
N ALA A 234 -0.85 3.84 -15.57
CA ALA A 234 -0.55 2.63 -16.36
C ALA A 234 -1.81 2.13 -17.08
N PHE A 235 -2.24 2.86 -18.09
CA PHE A 235 -3.56 2.72 -18.72
C PHE A 235 -3.76 1.42 -19.52
N GLU A 236 -2.72 0.61 -19.76
CA GLU A 236 -2.80 -0.73 -20.37
C GLU A 236 -2.37 -1.86 -19.42
N ALA A 237 -2.13 -1.57 -18.14
CA ALA A 237 -1.79 -2.59 -17.16
C ALA A 237 -2.94 -3.60 -16.97
N LEU A 238 -2.62 -4.86 -16.67
CA LEU A 238 -3.60 -5.89 -16.33
C LEU A 238 -4.03 -5.71 -14.87
N ILE A 239 -5.33 -5.51 -14.65
CA ILE A 239 -5.88 -5.11 -13.35
C ILE A 239 -6.33 -6.32 -12.56
N PHE A 240 -5.83 -6.44 -11.32
CA PHE A 240 -6.24 -7.41 -10.33
C PHE A 240 -6.80 -6.64 -9.12
N SER A 241 -8.08 -6.74 -8.81
CA SER A 241 -8.68 -6.04 -7.69
C SER A 241 -9.09 -7.03 -6.59
N GLY A 242 -8.43 -6.94 -5.43
CA GLY A 242 -8.72 -7.72 -4.24
C GLY A 242 -9.47 -6.88 -3.20
N ARG A 243 -10.71 -7.27 -2.86
CA ARG A 243 -11.45 -6.64 -1.77
C ARG A 243 -10.98 -7.27 -0.45
N VAL A 244 -10.11 -6.56 0.25
CA VAL A 244 -9.51 -6.96 1.55
C VAL A 244 -10.07 -6.14 2.72
N LEU A 245 -10.76 -5.04 2.42
CA LEU A 245 -11.46 -4.16 3.36
C LEU A 245 -12.97 -4.21 3.07
N ASP A 246 -13.78 -4.17 4.13
CA ASP A 246 -15.25 -4.19 4.07
C ASP A 246 -15.85 -2.80 3.72
N ASP A 247 -17.18 -2.70 3.78
CA ASP A 247 -17.91 -1.46 3.47
C ASP A 247 -17.76 -0.37 4.55
N THR A 248 -17.07 -0.67 5.64
CA THR A 248 -16.62 0.32 6.64
C THR A 248 -15.20 0.80 6.37
N GLY A 249 -14.54 0.29 5.33
CA GLY A 249 -13.13 0.54 5.03
C GLY A 249 -12.17 -0.19 5.97
N SER A 250 -12.62 -1.24 6.66
CA SER A 250 -11.84 -1.99 7.64
C SER A 250 -11.64 -3.45 7.24
N GLY A 251 -10.53 -4.06 7.69
CA GLY A 251 -10.26 -5.49 7.50
C GLY A 251 -9.28 -6.02 8.55
N GLY A 252 -9.23 -7.32 8.77
CA GLY A 252 -8.18 -7.94 9.59
C GLY A 252 -6.86 -8.06 8.82
N ASP A 253 -5.73 -8.07 9.51
CA ASP A 253 -4.41 -8.32 8.91
C ASP A 253 -4.43 -9.54 7.98
N PHE A 254 -5.18 -10.57 8.35
CA PHE A 254 -5.24 -11.80 7.55
C PHE A 254 -5.92 -11.62 6.19
N ASN A 255 -6.95 -10.79 6.09
CA ASN A 255 -7.60 -10.49 4.81
C ASN A 255 -6.59 -9.85 3.84
N ILE A 256 -5.75 -8.95 4.36
CA ILE A 256 -4.68 -8.29 3.60
C ILE A 256 -3.62 -9.32 3.19
N LEU A 257 -3.18 -10.16 4.11
CA LEU A 257 -2.20 -11.22 3.83
C LEU A 257 -2.72 -12.24 2.82
N GLN A 258 -4.03 -12.58 2.85
CA GLN A 258 -4.69 -13.40 1.82
C GLN A 258 -4.67 -12.71 0.45
N GLY A 259 -4.89 -11.39 0.41
CA GLY A 259 -4.78 -10.59 -0.81
C GLY A 259 -3.36 -10.60 -1.37
N ILE A 260 -2.34 -10.48 -0.53
CA ILE A 260 -0.93 -10.56 -0.93
C ILE A 260 -0.59 -11.97 -1.45
N ASP A 261 -1.00 -13.03 -0.74
CA ASP A 261 -0.80 -14.43 -1.15
C ASP A 261 -1.41 -14.71 -2.53
N TRP A 262 -2.63 -14.19 -2.76
CA TRP A 262 -3.30 -14.26 -4.05
C TRP A 262 -2.58 -13.45 -5.14
N ALA A 263 -2.14 -12.23 -4.86
CA ALA A 263 -1.40 -11.43 -5.84
C ALA A 263 -0.12 -12.15 -6.30
N ILE A 264 0.60 -12.79 -5.37
CA ILE A 264 1.76 -13.64 -5.68
C ILE A 264 1.34 -14.86 -6.52
N GLU A 265 0.24 -15.54 -6.16
CA GLU A 265 -0.28 -16.71 -6.90
C GLU A 265 -0.68 -16.35 -8.33
N GLN A 266 -1.25 -15.15 -8.55
CA GLN A 266 -1.61 -14.65 -9.88
C GLN A 266 -0.39 -14.16 -10.68
N GLY A 267 0.79 -14.11 -10.08
CA GLY A 267 2.01 -13.60 -10.68
C GLY A 267 1.92 -12.10 -10.96
N CYS A 268 1.32 -11.33 -10.03
CA CYS A 268 1.31 -9.88 -10.13
C CYS A 268 2.72 -9.31 -9.96
N ASP A 269 3.07 -8.31 -10.77
CA ASP A 269 4.36 -7.63 -10.71
C ASP A 269 4.40 -6.59 -9.59
N ILE A 270 3.25 -5.97 -9.31
CA ILE A 270 3.06 -4.94 -8.29
C ILE A 270 1.77 -5.24 -7.49
N ALA A 271 1.82 -5.00 -6.18
CA ALA A 271 0.63 -4.94 -5.34
C ALA A 271 0.61 -3.61 -4.58
N SER A 272 -0.47 -2.84 -4.75
CA SER A 272 -0.73 -1.55 -4.11
C SER A 272 -1.62 -1.74 -2.90
N LEU A 273 -1.17 -1.26 -1.73
CA LEU A 273 -1.85 -1.36 -0.45
C LEU A 273 -2.03 0.04 0.15
N SER A 274 -3.17 0.67 -0.14
CA SER A 274 -3.53 2.00 0.37
C SER A 274 -4.25 1.88 1.72
N LEU A 275 -3.65 1.14 2.64
CA LEU A 275 -4.23 0.76 3.93
C LEU A 275 -3.16 0.68 5.02
N GLY A 276 -3.58 0.72 6.28
CA GLY A 276 -2.66 0.56 7.41
C GLY A 276 -3.34 0.60 8.77
N ALA A 277 -2.54 0.30 9.79
CA ALA A 277 -2.84 0.55 11.18
C ALA A 277 -1.77 1.46 11.78
N PRO A 278 -2.12 2.52 12.53
CA PRO A 278 -1.15 3.42 13.14
C PRO A 278 -0.21 2.67 14.08
N TRP A 279 1.07 3.02 14.07
CA TRP A 279 2.01 2.58 15.09
C TRP A 279 1.72 3.30 16.41
N VAL A 280 1.77 2.56 17.52
CA VAL A 280 1.63 3.13 18.87
C VAL A 280 2.78 2.68 19.77
N PRO A 281 3.13 3.44 20.82
CA PRO A 281 4.15 3.06 21.80
C PRO A 281 3.90 1.65 22.34
N GLY A 282 4.95 0.81 22.30
CA GLY A 282 4.88 -0.59 22.69
C GLY A 282 4.69 -1.57 21.51
N ASP A 283 4.29 -1.09 20.34
CA ASP A 283 4.32 -1.90 19.11
C ASP A 283 5.79 -2.21 18.71
N PRO A 284 6.06 -3.35 18.08
CA PRO A 284 7.35 -3.60 17.46
C PRO A 284 7.61 -2.60 16.32
N ALA A 285 8.88 -2.47 15.92
CA ALA A 285 9.26 -1.61 14.80
C ALA A 285 8.54 -1.96 13.48
N PHE A 286 8.20 -3.23 13.29
CA PHE A 286 7.40 -3.75 12.17
C PHE A 286 6.77 -5.10 12.55
N SER A 287 5.74 -5.53 11.80
CA SER A 287 5.12 -6.84 11.94
C SER A 287 5.94 -7.93 11.23
N PRO A 288 6.37 -8.99 11.93
CA PRO A 288 7.04 -10.14 11.33
C PRO A 288 6.21 -10.82 10.23
N ALA A 289 4.88 -10.87 10.36
CA ALA A 289 4.01 -11.47 9.36
C ALA A 289 4.02 -10.68 8.05
N TYR A 290 3.94 -9.35 8.10
CA TYR A 290 4.03 -8.52 6.91
C TYR A 290 5.44 -8.47 6.32
N GLU A 291 6.47 -8.50 7.14
CA GLU A 291 7.84 -8.60 6.64
C GLU A 291 8.09 -9.92 5.92
N SER A 292 7.62 -11.05 6.47
CA SER A 292 7.64 -12.34 5.80
C SER A 292 6.91 -12.29 4.45
N ALA A 293 5.69 -11.75 4.43
CA ALA A 293 4.91 -11.59 3.20
C ALA A 293 5.63 -10.73 2.16
N ALA A 294 6.25 -9.63 2.59
CA ALA A 294 6.99 -8.74 1.69
C ALA A 294 8.25 -9.40 1.11
N GLN A 295 9.01 -10.15 1.91
CA GLN A 295 10.18 -10.90 1.44
C GLN A 295 9.78 -11.96 0.41
N HIS A 296 8.72 -12.72 0.69
CA HIS A 296 8.20 -13.72 -0.25
C HIS A 296 7.67 -13.08 -1.55
N ALA A 297 7.00 -11.92 -1.45
CA ALA A 297 6.54 -11.17 -2.61
C ALA A 297 7.73 -10.72 -3.48
N LEU A 298 8.77 -10.11 -2.88
CA LEU A 298 9.98 -9.71 -3.60
C LEU A 298 10.67 -10.90 -4.28
N ALA A 299 10.78 -12.04 -3.58
CA ALA A 299 11.37 -13.26 -4.13
C ALA A 299 10.56 -13.84 -5.30
N ALA A 300 9.22 -13.66 -5.28
CA ALA A 300 8.33 -14.03 -6.37
C ALA A 300 8.27 -12.98 -7.50
N GLY A 301 8.99 -11.86 -7.39
CA GLY A 301 9.00 -10.78 -8.37
C GLY A 301 7.88 -9.74 -8.19
N CYS A 302 7.08 -9.81 -7.12
CA CYS A 302 6.01 -8.87 -6.81
C CYS A 302 6.52 -7.78 -5.86
N LEU A 303 6.37 -6.50 -6.23
CA LEU A 303 6.70 -5.37 -5.37
C LEU A 303 5.47 -4.89 -4.61
N LEU A 304 5.52 -4.92 -3.27
CA LEU A 304 4.49 -4.32 -2.43
C LEU A 304 4.73 -2.81 -2.28
N VAL A 305 3.79 -2.00 -2.71
CA VAL A 305 3.78 -0.53 -2.58
C VAL A 305 2.74 -0.15 -1.53
N VAL A 306 3.14 0.52 -0.45
CA VAL A 306 2.34 0.66 0.76
C VAL A 306 2.29 2.10 1.24
N ALA A 307 1.13 2.56 1.71
CA ALA A 307 0.94 3.87 2.30
C ALA A 307 1.71 4.04 3.61
N ALA A 308 2.26 5.24 3.86
CA ALA A 308 2.95 5.53 5.12
C ALA A 308 2.01 5.71 6.32
N GLY A 309 0.76 6.10 6.09
CA GLY A 309 -0.23 6.47 7.11
C GLY A 309 -0.47 7.98 7.16
N ASN A 310 -1.57 8.40 7.82
CA ASN A 310 -2.07 9.78 7.80
C ASN A 310 -2.21 10.42 9.20
N GLU A 311 -1.49 9.93 10.19
CA GLU A 311 -1.67 10.31 11.59
C GLU A 311 -0.65 11.35 12.08
N ALA A 312 0.25 11.87 11.23
CA ALA A 312 1.36 12.73 11.67
C ALA A 312 0.92 14.06 12.33
N ASN A 313 -0.27 14.54 12.03
CA ASN A 313 -0.88 15.73 12.64
C ASN A 313 -2.06 15.42 13.57
N ASP A 314 -2.32 14.14 13.89
CA ASP A 314 -3.33 13.73 14.83
C ASP A 314 -2.69 13.57 16.23
N PRO A 315 -3.09 14.39 17.22
CA PRO A 315 -2.46 14.39 18.55
C PRO A 315 -2.67 13.08 19.34
N ARG A 316 -3.54 12.19 18.87
CA ARG A 316 -3.77 10.87 19.45
C ARG A 316 -2.68 9.86 19.11
N PHE A 317 -1.85 10.14 18.08
CA PHE A 317 -0.84 9.23 17.55
C PHE A 317 0.55 9.90 17.49
N VAL A 318 1.57 9.08 17.44
CA VAL A 318 2.97 9.54 17.27
C VAL A 318 3.23 10.02 15.84
N GLY A 319 2.44 9.54 14.86
CA GLY A 319 2.64 9.89 13.45
C GLY A 319 3.85 9.19 12.80
N ALA A 320 4.31 8.09 13.39
CA ALA A 320 5.28 7.19 12.78
C ALA A 320 4.63 6.34 11.69
N VAL A 321 5.45 5.83 10.75
CA VAL A 321 4.95 4.95 9.69
C VAL A 321 4.24 3.74 10.30
N GLY A 322 2.99 3.51 9.88
CA GLY A 322 2.16 2.43 10.38
C GLY A 322 2.41 1.09 9.69
N THR A 323 1.81 0.02 10.24
CA THR A 323 1.82 -1.32 9.63
C THR A 323 0.81 -1.38 8.48
N PRO A 324 1.14 -1.99 7.30
CA PRO A 324 2.37 -2.69 6.97
C PRO A 324 3.49 -1.81 6.38
N GLY A 325 3.29 -0.49 6.25
CA GLY A 325 4.25 0.42 5.64
C GLY A 325 5.63 0.45 6.34
N ASN A 326 5.68 0.14 7.64
CA ASN A 326 6.92 0.08 8.41
C ASN A 326 7.76 -1.20 8.19
N SER A 327 7.27 -2.18 7.41
CA SER A 327 8.04 -3.37 7.07
C SER A 327 9.25 -3.02 6.18
N PRO A 328 10.46 -3.52 6.48
CA PRO A 328 11.69 -3.18 5.74
C PRO A 328 11.62 -3.48 4.24
N SER A 329 10.97 -4.58 3.86
CA SER A 329 10.95 -5.08 2.48
C SER A 329 9.90 -4.43 1.57
N VAL A 330 8.93 -3.66 2.08
CA VAL A 330 7.96 -2.94 1.25
C VAL A 330 8.51 -1.61 0.73
N LEU A 331 7.89 -1.06 -0.32
CA LEU A 331 8.13 0.31 -0.81
C LEU A 331 7.10 1.25 -0.19
N THR A 332 7.52 2.06 0.78
CA THR A 332 6.64 2.92 1.58
C THR A 332 6.54 4.32 1.00
N VAL A 333 5.31 4.81 0.84
CA VAL A 333 5.00 6.03 0.11
C VAL A 333 4.46 7.12 1.03
N ALA A 334 5.14 8.28 1.08
CA ALA A 334 4.67 9.52 1.68
C ALA A 334 3.83 10.35 0.71
N ALA A 335 3.02 11.26 1.24
CA ALA A 335 2.21 12.19 0.46
C ALA A 335 2.84 13.58 0.38
N ILE A 336 2.81 14.18 -0.82
CA ILE A 336 3.10 15.60 -1.05
C ILE A 336 1.92 16.30 -1.71
N ASP A 337 1.91 17.64 -1.58
CA ASP A 337 0.96 18.52 -2.27
C ASP A 337 1.52 19.03 -3.62
N ARG A 338 0.72 19.86 -4.31
CA ARG A 338 1.11 20.46 -5.60
C ARG A 338 2.27 21.46 -5.51
N ASN A 339 2.61 21.96 -4.32
CA ASN A 339 3.78 22.80 -4.07
C ASN A 339 5.02 21.95 -3.73
N LEU A 340 4.92 20.63 -3.84
CA LEU A 340 5.95 19.67 -3.48
C LEU A 340 6.31 19.69 -1.98
N ALA A 341 5.43 20.24 -1.13
CA ALA A 341 5.56 20.20 0.31
C ALA A 341 5.03 18.84 0.84
N THR A 342 5.64 18.33 1.94
CA THR A 342 5.13 17.15 2.63
C THR A 342 3.74 17.44 3.17
N ALA A 343 2.76 16.57 2.88
CA ALA A 343 1.43 16.71 3.43
C ALA A 343 1.49 16.65 4.97
N PRO A 344 0.81 17.57 5.70
CA PRO A 344 0.89 17.61 7.16
C PRO A 344 0.52 16.29 7.85
N PHE A 345 -0.43 15.56 7.28
CA PHE A 345 -0.90 14.27 7.79
C PHE A 345 0.06 13.12 7.51
N SER A 346 0.95 13.23 6.50
CA SER A 346 1.79 12.12 6.06
C SER A 346 2.74 11.65 7.16
N ASN A 347 2.64 10.38 7.55
CA ASN A 347 3.52 9.77 8.54
C ASN A 347 4.98 9.77 8.09
N ARG A 348 5.88 9.84 9.08
CA ARG A 348 7.31 10.09 8.88
C ARG A 348 8.15 9.43 9.97
N VAL A 349 9.47 9.57 9.89
CA VAL A 349 10.36 9.20 11.01
C VAL A 349 9.99 10.02 12.24
N GLN A 350 9.88 9.36 13.37
CA GLN A 350 9.57 10.00 14.65
C GLN A 350 10.58 9.58 15.72
N PRO A 351 11.10 10.51 16.54
CA PRO A 351 12.02 10.20 17.63
C PRO A 351 11.44 9.21 18.65
N ASP A 352 10.13 9.30 18.89
CA ASP A 352 9.41 8.50 19.87
C ASP A 352 9.00 7.10 19.34
N ALA A 353 9.43 6.75 18.11
CA ALA A 353 9.21 5.45 17.49
C ALA A 353 10.55 4.81 17.06
N PRO A 354 11.39 4.40 18.02
CA PRO A 354 12.73 3.87 17.72
C PRO A 354 12.69 2.62 16.85
N GLY A 355 13.52 2.61 15.80
CA GLY A 355 13.63 1.47 14.87
C GLY A 355 12.53 1.42 13.80
N VAL A 356 11.47 2.22 13.90
CA VAL A 356 10.45 2.33 12.84
C VAL A 356 11.04 3.10 11.67
N LYS A 357 11.00 2.49 10.48
CA LYS A 357 11.52 3.15 9.27
C LYS A 357 10.62 4.32 8.84
N GLY A 358 11.21 5.29 8.15
CA GLY A 358 10.47 6.33 7.44
C GLY A 358 10.00 5.88 6.06
N PRO A 359 9.28 6.76 5.33
CA PRO A 359 8.95 6.53 3.93
C PRO A 359 10.21 6.34 3.06
N ASP A 360 10.09 5.51 2.03
CA ASP A 360 11.19 5.28 1.08
C ASP A 360 11.24 6.38 0.00
N LEU A 361 10.07 6.91 -0.38
CA LEU A 361 9.88 7.99 -1.36
C LEU A 361 8.54 8.71 -1.14
N ALA A 362 8.28 9.74 -1.93
CA ALA A 362 7.05 10.52 -1.90
C ALA A 362 6.36 10.55 -3.27
N ALA A 363 5.04 10.74 -3.26
CA ALA A 363 4.22 10.90 -4.46
C ALA A 363 3.04 11.86 -4.20
N PRO A 364 2.34 12.34 -5.26
CA PRO A 364 1.16 13.17 -5.14
C PRO A 364 0.07 12.54 -4.28
N GLY A 365 -0.29 13.18 -3.16
CA GLY A 365 -1.26 12.64 -2.20
C GLY A 365 -2.27 13.67 -1.68
N VAL A 366 -2.22 14.92 -2.15
CA VAL A 366 -3.16 15.98 -1.75
C VAL A 366 -3.99 16.40 -2.96
N ASP A 367 -5.32 16.51 -2.78
CA ASP A 367 -6.26 16.89 -3.85
C ASP A 367 -6.07 16.05 -5.12
N VAL A 368 -6.04 14.74 -4.96
CA VAL A 368 -5.91 13.79 -6.06
C VAL A 368 -7.29 13.46 -6.62
N PHE A 369 -7.51 13.83 -7.89
CA PHE A 369 -8.70 13.49 -8.65
C PHE A 369 -8.57 12.11 -9.30
N SER A 370 -9.61 11.26 -9.17
CA SER A 370 -9.65 9.93 -9.78
C SER A 370 -11.09 9.40 -9.91
N SER A 371 -11.25 8.19 -10.44
CA SER A 371 -12.54 7.49 -10.48
C SER A 371 -13.12 7.27 -9.08
N TRP A 372 -14.45 7.21 -9.00
CA TRP A 372 -15.22 7.00 -7.78
C TRP A 372 -16.45 6.14 -8.09
N LEU A 373 -17.27 5.87 -7.09
CA LEU A 373 -18.52 5.13 -7.26
C LEU A 373 -19.45 5.82 -8.28
N VAL A 374 -19.97 5.06 -9.22
CA VAL A 374 -20.87 5.58 -10.26
C VAL A 374 -22.11 6.22 -9.64
N ARG A 375 -22.67 5.61 -8.58
CA ARG A 375 -23.81 6.11 -7.82
C ARG A 375 -23.55 7.45 -7.10
N GLU A 376 -22.29 7.83 -6.92
CA GLU A 376 -21.85 9.04 -6.21
C GLU A 376 -21.17 10.07 -7.14
N GLY A 377 -21.37 9.97 -8.45
CA GLY A 377 -20.89 10.95 -9.42
C GLY A 377 -19.65 10.53 -10.21
N ARG A 378 -19.20 9.28 -10.12
CA ARG A 378 -18.11 8.66 -10.91
C ARG A 378 -16.70 9.11 -10.57
N TYR A 379 -16.51 10.33 -10.08
CA TYR A 379 -15.19 10.92 -9.82
C TYR A 379 -15.18 11.62 -8.48
N ASN A 380 -14.04 11.64 -7.83
CA ASN A 380 -13.85 12.35 -6.56
C ASN A 380 -12.42 12.87 -6.44
N THR A 381 -12.25 13.90 -5.61
CA THR A 381 -10.94 14.45 -5.24
C THR A 381 -10.76 14.27 -3.75
N ILE A 382 -9.78 13.46 -3.37
CA ILE A 382 -9.48 13.13 -1.98
C ILE A 382 -7.98 13.22 -1.70
N SER A 383 -7.62 13.22 -0.41
CA SER A 383 -6.24 13.36 0.05
C SER A 383 -5.85 12.21 0.97
N GLY A 384 -4.60 11.79 0.93
CA GLY A 384 -4.04 10.73 1.77
C GLY A 384 -2.76 10.14 1.20
N THR A 385 -1.98 9.48 2.02
CA THR A 385 -0.89 8.61 1.53
C THR A 385 -1.45 7.45 0.69
N SER A 386 -2.74 7.12 0.87
CA SER A 386 -3.52 6.22 0.02
C SER A 386 -3.61 6.66 -1.43
N MET A 387 -3.58 7.95 -1.72
CA MET A 387 -3.61 8.50 -3.08
C MET A 387 -2.20 8.58 -3.67
N ALA A 388 -1.20 8.76 -2.83
CA ALA A 388 0.21 8.72 -3.22
C ALA A 388 0.65 7.30 -3.64
N THR A 389 0.20 6.28 -2.92
CA THR A 389 0.55 4.86 -3.14
C THR A 389 0.22 4.37 -4.56
N PRO A 390 -0.99 4.54 -5.11
CA PRO A 390 -1.31 4.11 -6.48
C PRO A 390 -0.56 4.90 -7.56
N HIS A 391 -0.12 6.15 -7.31
CA HIS A 391 0.80 6.84 -8.20
C HIS A 391 2.10 6.05 -8.36
N VAL A 392 2.68 5.61 -7.24
CA VAL A 392 3.90 4.81 -7.26
C VAL A 392 3.66 3.45 -7.90
N ALA A 393 2.53 2.79 -7.61
CA ALA A 393 2.20 1.49 -8.21
C ALA A 393 2.05 1.58 -9.74
N GLY A 394 1.36 2.60 -10.24
CA GLY A 394 1.26 2.87 -11.68
C GLY A 394 2.61 3.15 -12.33
N ILE A 395 3.44 4.00 -11.72
CA ILE A 395 4.79 4.31 -12.20
C ILE A 395 5.70 3.07 -12.15
N ALA A 396 5.57 2.23 -11.12
CA ALA A 396 6.28 0.95 -11.06
C ALA A 396 5.93 0.03 -12.24
N ALA A 397 4.67 0.04 -12.69
CA ALA A 397 4.27 -0.70 -13.88
C ALA A 397 4.92 -0.15 -15.15
N LEU A 398 5.11 1.17 -15.26
CA LEU A 398 5.86 1.76 -16.38
C LEU A 398 7.34 1.33 -16.38
N PHE A 399 7.98 1.30 -15.20
CA PHE A 399 9.35 0.79 -15.06
C PHE A 399 9.46 -0.69 -15.41
N ALA A 400 8.51 -1.51 -14.95
CA ALA A 400 8.47 -2.94 -15.24
C ALA A 400 8.27 -3.23 -16.73
N GLN A 401 7.45 -2.41 -17.43
CA GLN A 401 7.30 -2.48 -18.89
C GLN A 401 8.59 -2.11 -19.62
N ALA A 402 9.24 -1.03 -19.19
CA ALA A 402 10.50 -0.58 -19.82
C ALA A 402 11.66 -1.58 -19.60
N ASN A 403 11.60 -2.37 -18.55
CA ASN A 403 12.65 -3.30 -18.12
C ASN A 403 12.06 -4.68 -17.80
N PRO A 404 11.74 -5.50 -18.82
CA PRO A 404 11.00 -6.77 -18.64
C PRO A 404 11.65 -7.79 -17.69
N ASN A 405 12.96 -7.73 -17.53
CA ASN A 405 13.72 -8.64 -16.66
C ASN A 405 13.94 -8.09 -15.23
N THR A 406 13.39 -6.91 -14.92
CA THR A 406 13.58 -6.24 -13.61
C THR A 406 12.31 -6.36 -12.79
N ARG A 407 12.36 -7.12 -11.71
CA ARG A 407 11.23 -7.40 -10.81
C ARG A 407 11.66 -7.39 -9.34
N GLY A 408 10.70 -7.39 -8.42
CA GLY A 408 10.94 -7.49 -6.99
C GLY A 408 11.91 -6.43 -6.47
N GLN A 409 12.96 -6.83 -5.77
CA GLN A 409 13.94 -5.90 -5.18
C GLN A 409 14.65 -5.03 -6.24
N ALA A 410 15.00 -5.59 -7.38
CA ALA A 410 15.66 -4.83 -8.45
C ALA A 410 14.75 -3.72 -9.03
N LEU A 411 13.43 -3.96 -9.11
CA LEU A 411 12.46 -2.95 -9.50
C LEU A 411 12.34 -1.84 -8.43
N LYS A 412 12.28 -2.22 -7.15
CA LYS A 412 12.30 -1.28 -6.01
C LYS A 412 13.51 -0.35 -6.09
N ASP A 413 14.71 -0.92 -6.23
CA ASP A 413 15.96 -0.15 -6.29
C ASP A 413 16.01 0.79 -7.50
N MET A 414 15.53 0.33 -8.66
CA MET A 414 15.45 1.15 -9.88
C MET A 414 14.54 2.37 -9.67
N ILE A 415 13.37 2.20 -9.08
CA ILE A 415 12.43 3.30 -8.77
C ILE A 415 13.08 4.30 -7.81
N LEU A 416 13.68 3.80 -6.72
CA LEU A 416 14.33 4.65 -5.71
C LEU A 416 15.50 5.45 -6.27
N ASN A 417 16.26 4.90 -7.20
CA ASN A 417 17.37 5.57 -7.85
C ASN A 417 16.92 6.59 -8.91
N HIS A 418 15.65 6.55 -9.32
CA HIS A 418 15.09 7.46 -10.32
C HIS A 418 14.23 8.59 -9.71
N CYS A 419 14.15 8.68 -8.39
CA CYS A 419 13.41 9.74 -7.72
C CYS A 419 14.06 11.12 -7.95
N MET A 420 13.23 12.13 -8.14
CA MET A 420 13.67 13.53 -8.18
C MET A 420 13.91 14.05 -6.75
N ALA A 421 15.08 14.58 -6.50
CA ALA A 421 15.36 15.28 -5.25
C ALA A 421 14.48 16.54 -5.13
N LEU A 422 13.83 16.70 -3.98
CA LEU A 422 13.00 17.87 -3.69
C LEU A 422 13.81 18.95 -2.97
N PRO A 423 13.40 20.23 -3.05
CA PRO A 423 14.02 21.31 -2.30
C PRO A 423 14.10 20.96 -0.80
N ASN A 424 15.23 21.23 -0.17
CA ASN A 424 15.54 20.85 1.21
C ASN A 424 15.40 19.34 1.50
N GLY A 425 15.49 18.48 0.47
CA GLY A 425 15.25 17.03 0.58
C GLY A 425 16.16 16.32 1.59
N ALA A 426 17.39 16.80 1.77
CA ALA A 426 18.31 16.26 2.79
C ALA A 426 17.77 16.45 4.22
N ALA A 427 17.22 17.62 4.54
CA ALA A 427 16.59 17.89 5.84
C ALA A 427 15.25 17.18 6.02
N ARG A 428 14.56 16.86 4.91
CA ARG A 428 13.24 16.19 4.87
C ARG A 428 13.32 14.67 4.63
N LYS A 429 14.53 14.09 4.65
CA LYS A 429 14.73 12.66 4.35
C LYS A 429 13.84 11.73 5.18
N GLY A 430 13.59 12.04 6.44
CA GLY A 430 12.68 11.31 7.31
C GLY A 430 11.20 11.43 6.93
N GLU A 431 10.84 12.38 6.05
CA GLU A 431 9.47 12.64 5.62
C GLU A 431 9.18 12.11 4.21
N ILE A 432 10.15 12.19 3.29
CA ILE A 432 9.99 11.97 1.85
C ILE A 432 10.98 10.96 1.27
N GLY A 433 11.81 10.33 2.08
CA GLY A 433 12.80 9.34 1.64
C GLY A 433 13.73 9.86 0.55
N ARG A 434 13.72 9.21 -0.63
CA ARG A 434 14.52 9.57 -1.80
C ARG A 434 14.00 10.79 -2.59
N GLY A 435 12.81 11.29 -2.26
CA GLY A 435 12.15 12.38 -2.95
C GLY A 435 10.96 11.95 -3.79
N LEU A 436 10.59 12.75 -4.79
CA LEU A 436 9.41 12.52 -5.63
C LEU A 436 9.67 11.45 -6.69
N VAL A 437 8.82 10.43 -6.72
CA VAL A 437 8.82 9.43 -7.78
C VAL A 437 8.66 10.07 -9.15
N GLN A 438 9.39 9.59 -10.16
CA GLN A 438 9.30 10.05 -11.55
C GLN A 438 9.04 8.86 -12.47
N ALA A 439 8.21 9.06 -13.49
CA ALA A 439 8.02 8.06 -14.54
C ALA A 439 9.31 7.91 -15.37
N PRO A 440 9.64 6.69 -15.83
CA PRO A 440 10.74 6.49 -16.74
C PRO A 440 10.41 7.15 -18.10
N LEU A 441 11.33 7.95 -18.63
CA LEU A 441 11.26 8.40 -20.02
C LEU A 441 11.67 7.22 -20.91
N ALA A 442 10.91 6.95 -21.96
CA ALA A 442 11.34 5.96 -22.94
C ALA A 442 12.73 6.35 -23.45
N SER A 443 13.74 5.52 -23.22
CA SER A 443 15.04 5.71 -23.86
C SER A 443 14.78 5.72 -25.36
N GLN A 444 15.20 6.79 -26.07
CA GLN A 444 15.31 6.74 -27.50
C GLN A 444 16.20 5.53 -27.79
N SER A 445 15.64 4.48 -28.38
CA SER A 445 16.42 3.36 -28.87
C SER A 445 17.47 3.96 -29.83
N VAL A 446 18.70 4.02 -29.38
CA VAL A 446 19.82 4.29 -30.27
C VAL A 446 19.75 3.18 -31.33
N SER A 447 19.24 3.52 -32.50
CA SER A 447 19.01 2.59 -33.56
C SER A 447 20.37 1.94 -33.86
N GLN A 448 20.44 0.60 -33.81
CA GLN A 448 21.63 -0.19 -34.15
C GLN A 448 22.15 0.10 -35.60
N THR A 449 21.43 0.91 -36.35
CA THR A 449 21.83 1.41 -37.67
C THR A 449 22.99 2.40 -37.63
N ASP A 450 23.18 3.16 -36.54
CA ASP A 450 24.29 4.13 -36.49
C ASP A 450 25.64 3.53 -36.05
N GLN A 451 25.64 2.38 -35.37
CA GLN A 451 26.89 1.66 -35.09
C GLN A 451 27.45 0.94 -36.29
N ARG A 452 26.64 0.57 -37.27
CA ARG A 452 27.13 -0.04 -38.54
C ARG A 452 27.71 1.00 -39.52
N ARG A 453 27.28 2.26 -39.45
CA ARG A 453 27.90 3.35 -40.25
C ARG A 453 29.27 3.78 -39.74
N ARG A 454 29.51 3.76 -38.43
CA ARG A 454 30.82 4.12 -37.85
C ARG A 454 31.90 3.02 -38.02
N ARG A 455 31.53 1.78 -38.35
CA ARG A 455 32.47 0.68 -38.65
C ARG A 455 32.80 0.52 -40.16
N ARG A 456 32.27 1.39 -41.04
CA ARG A 456 32.55 1.37 -42.47
C ARG A 456 33.36 2.57 -42.95
N VAL A 457 33.82 3.43 -42.04
CA VAL A 457 34.66 4.60 -42.36
C VAL A 457 35.88 4.61 -41.41
N GLY A 458 36.41 3.47 -41.11
CA GLY A 458 37.68 3.29 -40.40
C GLY A 458 38.45 2.12 -41.06
#